data_fe95ba8004f572fc6735f4a901a8e248
#
_entry.id   fe95ba8004f572fc6735f4a901a8e248
#
_cell.length_a   1.000
_cell.length_b   1.000
_cell.length_c   1.000
_cell.angle_alpha   90.00
_cell.angle_beta   90.00
_cell.angle_gamma   90.00
#
_symmetry.space_group_name_H-M   'P 1'
#
loop_
_entity.id
_entity.type
_entity.pdbx_description
1 polymer ?
#
loop_
_entity_poly.entity_id
_entity_poly.type
_entity_poly.pdbx_seq_one_letter_code
_entity_poly.pdbx_strand_id
1 'polypeptide(L)'
;MKRDFDIVVIGAGINGQIMSLAAAHAGFSVALIDQNSFIEDTLREFDGRAYAMVFSSVQMMKNLNLWEKIGDTAQPISNIKVSHGTIERGPASATLQFN
;
A
#
# COMPACT_ATOMS: atom_id res chain seq x y z
N MET A 1 -33.69 -3.30 -11.80
CA MET A 1 -32.49 -2.48 -12.12
C MET A 1 -31.33 -3.41 -12.46
N LYS A 2 -30.73 -3.21 -13.62
CA LYS A 2 -29.55 -3.96 -14.03
C LYS A 2 -28.31 -3.44 -13.31
N ARG A 3 -27.49 -4.33 -12.76
CA ARG A 3 -26.19 -3.98 -12.16
C ARG A 3 -25.09 -4.44 -13.10
N ASP A 4 -24.17 -3.55 -13.43
CA ASP A 4 -23.00 -3.90 -14.23
C ASP A 4 -21.89 -4.47 -13.37
N PHE A 5 -21.75 -3.96 -12.13
CA PHE A 5 -20.76 -4.41 -11.13
C PHE A 5 -21.39 -4.50 -9.73
N ASP A 6 -20.87 -5.41 -8.94
CA ASP A 6 -21.27 -5.52 -7.52
C ASP A 6 -20.66 -4.38 -6.69
N ILE A 7 -19.41 -4.02 -6.97
CA ILE A 7 -18.66 -3.03 -6.22
C ILE A 7 -17.94 -2.10 -7.21
N VAL A 8 -17.97 -0.81 -6.92
CA VAL A 8 -17.17 0.20 -7.64
C VAL A 8 -16.20 0.82 -6.65
N VAL A 9 -14.91 0.77 -6.97
CA VAL A 9 -13.85 1.38 -6.18
C VAL A 9 -13.31 2.59 -6.93
N ILE A 10 -13.35 3.75 -6.31
CA ILE A 10 -12.86 5.00 -6.87
C ILE A 10 -11.50 5.33 -6.23
N GLY A 11 -10.49 5.39 -7.07
CA GLY A 11 -9.10 5.60 -6.66
C GLY A 11 -8.30 4.32 -6.70
N ALA A 12 -7.29 4.30 -7.59
CA ALA A 12 -6.42 3.13 -7.82
C ALA A 12 -5.04 3.32 -7.22
N GLY A 13 -4.96 3.94 -6.05
CA GLY A 13 -3.79 3.88 -5.20
C GLY A 13 -3.65 2.49 -4.59
N ILE A 14 -2.66 2.29 -3.72
CA ILE A 14 -2.40 0.98 -3.12
C ILE A 14 -3.63 0.42 -2.39
N ASN A 15 -4.36 1.24 -1.65
CA ASN A 15 -5.54 0.79 -0.92
C ASN A 15 -6.69 0.39 -1.85
N GLY A 16 -6.96 1.18 -2.89
CA GLY A 16 -8.01 0.88 -3.86
C GLY A 16 -7.71 -0.39 -4.65
N GLN A 17 -6.46 -0.59 -5.04
CA GLN A 17 -6.03 -1.80 -5.74
C GLN A 17 -6.18 -3.04 -4.87
N ILE A 18 -5.72 -2.99 -3.62
CA ILE A 18 -5.81 -4.13 -2.68
C ILE A 18 -7.27 -4.44 -2.36
N MET A 19 -8.09 -3.42 -2.11
CA MET A 19 -9.52 -3.61 -1.86
C MET A 19 -10.22 -4.27 -3.05
N SER A 20 -9.90 -3.82 -4.26
CA SER A 20 -10.47 -4.39 -5.49
C SER A 20 -10.08 -5.85 -5.68
N LEU A 21 -8.83 -6.19 -5.44
CA LEU A 21 -8.34 -7.57 -5.51
C LEU A 21 -8.99 -8.45 -4.45
N ALA A 22 -9.09 -7.97 -3.22
CA ALA A 22 -9.74 -8.71 -2.14
C ALA A 22 -11.21 -9.00 -2.46
N ALA A 23 -11.93 -8.01 -2.95
CA ALA A 23 -13.33 -8.16 -3.36
C ALA A 23 -13.48 -9.14 -4.52
N ALA A 24 -12.60 -9.06 -5.53
CA ALA A 24 -12.61 -9.99 -6.66
C ALA A 24 -12.31 -11.42 -6.22
N HIS A 25 -11.35 -11.62 -5.31
CA HIS A 25 -11.06 -12.92 -4.72
C HIS A 25 -12.25 -13.50 -3.95
N ALA A 26 -13.06 -12.63 -3.35
CA ALA A 26 -14.28 -13.05 -2.64
C ALA A 26 -15.46 -13.37 -3.58
N GLY A 27 -15.28 -13.21 -4.88
CA GLY A 27 -16.28 -13.55 -5.89
C GLY A 27 -17.13 -12.38 -6.37
N PHE A 28 -16.84 -11.15 -5.96
CA PHE A 28 -17.56 -9.97 -6.42
C PHE A 28 -17.02 -9.47 -7.76
N SER A 29 -17.91 -8.95 -8.60
CA SER A 29 -17.50 -8.19 -9.77
C SER A 29 -17.14 -6.77 -9.35
N VAL A 30 -15.97 -6.28 -9.77
CA VAL A 30 -15.42 -5.01 -9.29
C VAL A 30 -15.02 -4.14 -10.46
N ALA A 31 -15.41 -2.87 -10.42
CA ALA A 31 -14.86 -1.83 -11.28
C ALA A 31 -13.92 -0.95 -10.46
N LEU A 32 -12.69 -0.81 -10.91
CA LEU A 32 -11.69 0.08 -10.30
C LEU A 32 -11.50 1.28 -11.23
N ILE A 33 -11.74 2.47 -10.70
CA ILE A 33 -11.74 3.71 -11.48
C ILE A 33 -10.69 4.66 -10.90
N ASP A 34 -9.89 5.25 -11.78
CA ASP A 34 -8.93 6.29 -11.40
C ASP A 34 -8.90 7.40 -12.46
N GLN A 35 -8.60 8.60 -12.02
CA GLN A 35 -8.45 9.75 -12.91
C GLN A 35 -7.20 9.65 -13.79
N ASN A 36 -6.18 8.90 -13.33
CA ASN A 36 -4.95 8.68 -14.07
C ASN A 36 -5.06 7.41 -14.92
N SER A 37 -4.36 7.40 -16.04
CA SER A 37 -4.32 6.23 -16.91
C SER A 37 -3.47 5.11 -16.28
N PHE A 38 -3.88 3.86 -16.52
CA PHE A 38 -3.11 2.66 -16.15
C PHE A 38 -2.06 2.32 -17.23
N ILE A 39 -1.35 3.32 -17.73
CA ILE A 39 -0.32 3.10 -18.74
C ILE A 39 0.93 2.53 -18.06
N GLU A 40 1.49 1.48 -18.63
CA GLU A 40 2.64 0.76 -18.10
C GLU A 40 3.85 1.65 -17.85
N ASP A 41 4.10 2.61 -18.73
CA ASP A 41 5.23 3.54 -18.60
C ASP A 41 5.09 4.45 -17.38
N THR A 42 3.87 4.89 -17.07
CA THR A 42 3.59 5.69 -15.88
C THR A 42 3.82 4.89 -14.59
N LEU A 43 3.54 3.59 -14.62
CA LEU A 43 3.73 2.70 -13.47
C LEU A 43 5.20 2.41 -13.17
N ARG A 44 6.10 2.65 -14.13
CA ARG A 44 7.53 2.44 -13.95
C ARG A 44 8.27 3.64 -13.39
N GLU A 45 7.64 4.81 -13.40
CA GLU A 45 8.26 6.01 -12.84
C GLU A 45 8.32 5.94 -11.32
N PHE A 46 9.48 6.22 -10.77
CA PHE A 46 9.66 6.31 -9.32
C PHE A 46 9.03 7.60 -8.81
N ASP A 47 8.01 7.48 -7.98
CA ASP A 47 7.24 8.59 -7.44
C ASP A 47 7.81 9.18 -6.14
N GLY A 48 8.92 8.66 -5.64
CA GLY A 48 9.55 9.11 -4.40
C GLY A 48 8.88 8.61 -3.13
N ARG A 49 7.88 7.75 -3.23
CA ARG A 49 7.15 7.24 -2.07
C ARG A 49 7.72 5.94 -1.55
N ALA A 50 7.69 5.78 -0.23
CA ALA A 50 7.97 4.52 0.44
C ALA A 50 6.78 4.18 1.33
N TYR A 51 6.45 2.89 1.42
CA TYR A 51 5.33 2.40 2.20
C TYR A 51 5.84 1.45 3.27
N ALA A 52 5.48 1.73 4.52
CA ALA A 52 5.75 0.80 5.62
C ALA A 52 4.53 -0.11 5.79
N MET A 53 4.76 -1.41 5.74
CA MET A 53 3.70 -2.40 5.87
C MET A 53 3.84 -3.16 7.18
N VAL A 54 2.75 -3.24 7.93
CA VAL A 54 2.70 -4.06 9.14
C VAL A 54 2.50 -5.53 8.77
N PHE A 55 2.77 -6.42 9.70
CA PHE A 55 2.70 -7.87 9.51
C PHE A 55 1.34 -8.34 8.95
N SER A 56 0.25 -7.80 9.48
CA SER A 56 -1.11 -8.17 9.02
C SER A 56 -1.36 -7.78 7.55
N SER A 57 -0.83 -6.65 7.11
CA SER A 57 -0.92 -6.23 5.71
C SER A 57 -0.13 -7.17 4.80
N VAL A 58 1.06 -7.59 5.21
CA VAL A 58 1.87 -8.57 4.48
C VAL A 58 1.13 -9.90 4.37
N GLN A 59 0.49 -10.36 5.45
CA GLN A 59 -0.30 -11.60 5.42
C GLN A 59 -1.48 -11.51 4.44
N MET A 60 -2.16 -10.38 4.40
CA MET A 60 -3.23 -10.14 3.43
C MET A 60 -2.70 -10.21 2.00
N MET A 61 -1.56 -9.59 1.73
CA MET A 61 -0.94 -9.62 0.41
C MET A 61 -0.50 -11.03 0.02
N LYS A 62 -0.03 -11.84 0.96
CA LYS A 62 0.27 -13.27 0.72
C LYS A 62 -1.01 -14.03 0.34
N ASN A 63 -2.10 -13.80 1.05
CA ASN A 63 -3.39 -14.44 0.76
C ASN A 63 -3.95 -14.05 -0.62
N LEU A 64 -3.62 -12.86 -1.10
CA LEU A 64 -3.99 -12.38 -2.43
C LEU A 64 -2.99 -12.77 -3.53
N ASN A 65 -1.97 -13.55 -3.20
CA ASN A 65 -0.88 -13.95 -4.09
C ASN A 65 -0.10 -12.77 -4.69
N LEU A 66 -0.01 -11.68 -3.95
CA LEU A 66 0.72 -10.48 -4.36
C LEU A 66 2.15 -10.44 -3.81
N TRP A 67 2.37 -11.02 -2.64
CA TRP A 67 3.66 -10.91 -1.96
C TRP A 67 4.81 -11.52 -2.75
N GLU A 68 4.57 -12.59 -3.48
CA GLU A 68 5.58 -13.24 -4.33
C GLU A 68 6.14 -12.29 -5.40
N LYS A 69 5.33 -11.32 -5.83
CA LYS A 69 5.70 -10.37 -6.88
C LYS A 69 6.50 -9.18 -6.36
N ILE A 70 6.34 -8.82 -5.08
CA ILE A 70 6.92 -7.60 -4.51
C ILE A 70 7.84 -7.86 -3.32
N GLY A 71 7.76 -9.02 -2.69
CA GLY A 71 8.49 -9.32 -1.45
C GLY A 71 10.01 -9.21 -1.58
N ASP A 72 10.55 -9.57 -2.74
CA ASP A 72 12.00 -9.51 -2.99
C ASP A 72 12.52 -8.06 -3.02
N THR A 73 11.66 -7.10 -3.31
CA THR A 73 12.02 -5.67 -3.32
C THR A 73 11.77 -4.99 -1.98
N ALA A 74 11.14 -5.68 -1.04
CA ALA A 74 10.83 -5.14 0.27
C ALA A 74 12.01 -5.27 1.23
N GLN A 75 12.25 -4.20 2.00
CA GLN A 75 13.30 -4.16 3.01
C GLN A 75 12.67 -4.36 4.38
N PRO A 76 13.08 -5.39 5.15
CA PRO A 76 12.60 -5.54 6.52
C PRO A 76 12.96 -4.35 7.39
N ILE A 77 12.01 -3.90 8.20
CA ILE A 77 12.23 -2.85 9.19
C ILE A 77 12.69 -3.53 10.48
N SER A 78 13.95 -3.32 10.84
CA SER A 78 14.53 -3.91 12.05
C SER A 78 14.47 -2.99 13.26
N ASN A 79 14.34 -1.70 13.01
CA ASN A 79 14.40 -0.67 14.05
C ASN A 79 13.47 0.48 13.73
N ILE A 80 12.76 0.98 14.74
CA ILE A 80 11.97 2.20 14.65
C ILE A 80 12.39 3.12 15.77
N LYS A 81 12.83 4.32 15.41
CA LYS A 81 13.15 5.39 16.35
C LYS A 81 12.15 6.52 16.22
N VAL A 82 11.60 6.95 17.34
CA VAL A 82 10.70 8.10 17.38
C VAL A 82 11.33 9.15 18.29
N SER A 83 11.51 10.35 17.75
CA SER A 83 12.02 11.50 18.51
C SER A 83 11.10 12.69 18.29
N HIS A 84 11.07 13.56 19.28
CA HIS A 84 10.41 14.85 19.18
C HIS A 84 11.46 15.93 18.99
N GLY A 85 11.23 16.86 18.08
CA GLY A 85 12.18 17.93 17.82
C GLY A 85 11.59 19.02 16.96
N THR A 86 12.41 20.02 16.67
CA THR A 86 12.08 21.09 15.73
C THR A 86 13.14 21.15 14.63
N ILE A 87 12.80 21.79 13.52
CA ILE A 87 13.76 21.98 12.44
C ILE A 87 14.99 22.77 12.91
N GLU A 88 14.79 23.73 13.80
CA GLU A 88 15.84 24.61 14.30
C GLU A 88 16.76 23.91 15.32
N ARG A 89 16.18 23.08 16.19
CA ARG A 89 16.90 22.44 17.30
C ARG A 89 17.30 21.00 17.02
N GLY A 90 16.76 20.42 15.95
CA GLY A 90 16.94 19.00 15.65
C GLY A 90 16.18 18.09 16.60
N PRO A 91 16.46 16.77 16.57
CA PRO A 91 15.77 15.81 17.42
C PRO A 91 16.13 15.97 18.89
N ALA A 92 15.16 15.68 19.76
CA ALA A 92 15.39 15.68 21.21
C ALA A 92 16.40 14.57 21.59
N SER A 93 17.08 14.75 22.71
CA SER A 93 18.01 13.75 23.23
C SER A 93 17.31 12.47 23.69
N ALA A 94 16.04 12.56 24.12
CA ALA A 94 15.23 11.40 24.47
C ALA A 94 14.51 10.88 23.22
N THR A 95 14.70 9.59 22.92
CA THR A 95 14.05 8.92 21.78
C THR A 95 13.41 7.62 22.25
N LEU A 96 12.29 7.25 21.58
CA LEU A 96 11.72 5.91 21.69
C LEU A 96 12.30 5.05 20.59
N GLN A 97 12.70 3.85 20.93
CA GLN A 97 13.24 2.90 19.97
C GLN A 97 12.52 1.57 20.08
N PHE A 98 12.11 1.02 18.96
CA PHE A 98 11.49 -0.29 18.84
C PHE A 98 12.39 -1.18 17.97
N ASN A 99 12.69 -2.35 18.48
CA ASN A 99 13.48 -3.35 17.77
C ASN A 99 12.60 -4.46 17.19
#